data_360351d8efee24f82a811ada04fefe82
#
_entry.id   360351d8efee24f82a811ada04fefe82
#
_cell.length_a   1.000
_cell.length_b   1.000
_cell.length_c   1.000
_cell.angle_alpha   90.00
_cell.angle_beta   90.00
_cell.angle_gamma   90.00
#
_symmetry.space_group_name_H-M   'P 1'
#
loop_
_entity.id
_entity.type
_entity.pdbx_description
1 polymer ?
#
loop_
_entity_poly.entity_id
_entity_poly.type
_entity_poly.pdbx_seq_one_letter_code
_entity_poly.pdbx_strand_id
1 'polypeptide(L)'
;MVATIEQRTMRKIYWRILPFTGLLYFICYLDRVNVGFAALTMRQDLGLSQAALGLGMGTAFFIGYFLLEVPSNVILHKIGARLWIARIMITWGLISGATAFVSGEWSFYTVRFLLGLAEAGFFPGMILFFTYWFPPVHRGRIIAGFMTAIPISIALGAPVSTSIMELNGFLGLAGWKWLFLIEATPALLLGISCLLFLTDRPEKASWLAADEKAWLAAELKKEQREVEAERTYSVWQAMYNPRVIALAVIYFGIAAASVGLVMFLAQIVKELGLSNFWTGYASSIPYVVGTIGMIVAGFVTDRMGQRRWNCFALCLLAAAGLALAGLTHGTWWSIAALSIATIGFYGMKPSFWPMPSLFLTGTAAAAGIAWINALGNLAGTITPWVVGTIKDATGSFGGGLYALAGFAVLSAIVTVIGVPSTRRRAPRLTAVAEAAAE
;
A
#
# COMPACT_ATOMS: atom_id res chain seq x y z
N MET A 1 35.26 -17.00 -0.01
CA MET A 1 34.88 -16.47 -1.33
C MET A 1 34.87 -14.95 -1.26
N VAL A 2 35.60 -14.26 -2.14
CA VAL A 2 35.56 -12.80 -2.23
C VAL A 2 34.22 -12.41 -2.86
N ALA A 3 33.44 -11.54 -2.21
CA ALA A 3 32.17 -11.08 -2.75
C ALA A 3 32.37 -10.36 -4.09
N THR A 4 31.53 -10.64 -5.08
CA THR A 4 31.58 -9.95 -6.37
C THR A 4 31.30 -8.45 -6.18
N ILE A 5 31.69 -7.61 -7.15
CA ILE A 5 31.43 -6.17 -7.09
C ILE A 5 29.91 -5.88 -6.97
N GLU A 6 29.07 -6.65 -7.68
CA GLU A 6 27.62 -6.61 -7.57
C GLU A 6 27.16 -6.88 -6.15
N GLN A 7 27.56 -8.01 -5.55
CA GLN A 7 27.15 -8.39 -4.20
C GLN A 7 27.54 -7.34 -3.17
N ARG A 8 28.76 -6.80 -3.26
CA ARG A 8 29.27 -5.77 -2.36
C ARG A 8 28.48 -4.46 -2.51
N THR A 9 28.28 -4.00 -3.75
CA THR A 9 27.58 -2.76 -4.07
C THR A 9 26.11 -2.84 -3.65
N MET A 10 25.42 -3.89 -4.07
CA MET A 10 24.01 -4.07 -3.75
C MET A 10 23.75 -4.22 -2.25
N ARG A 11 24.62 -4.94 -1.51
CA ARG A 11 24.52 -5.03 -0.06
C ARG A 11 24.56 -3.66 0.62
N LYS A 12 25.48 -2.77 0.22
CA LYS A 12 25.58 -1.41 0.75
C LYS A 12 24.32 -0.59 0.45
N ILE A 13 23.84 -0.67 -0.81
CA ILE A 13 22.65 0.06 -1.25
C ILE A 13 21.41 -0.42 -0.50
N TYR A 14 21.20 -1.73 -0.37
CA TYR A 14 20.07 -2.29 0.38
C TYR A 14 20.06 -1.82 1.83
N TRP A 15 21.19 -1.95 2.54
CA TRP A 15 21.24 -1.56 3.96
C TRP A 15 21.12 -0.05 4.20
N ARG A 16 21.47 0.77 3.22
CA ARG A 16 21.33 2.23 3.35
C ARG A 16 19.95 2.73 2.94
N ILE A 17 19.37 2.17 1.90
CA ILE A 17 18.12 2.69 1.32
C ILE A 17 16.90 2.02 1.96
N LEU A 18 16.84 0.68 2.03
CA LEU A 18 15.63 -0.03 2.43
C LEU A 18 15.15 0.28 3.86
N PRO A 19 16.00 0.27 4.91
CA PRO A 19 15.52 0.56 6.25
C PRO A 19 14.96 1.97 6.39
N PHE A 20 15.64 2.96 5.80
CA PHE A 20 15.22 4.35 5.86
C PHE A 20 13.91 4.58 5.07
N THR A 21 13.85 4.13 3.83
CA THR A 21 12.64 4.25 2.99
C THR A 21 11.49 3.42 3.53
N GLY A 22 11.76 2.25 4.11
CA GLY A 22 10.78 1.44 4.82
C GLY A 22 10.18 2.17 6.02
N LEU A 23 11.01 2.90 6.79
CA LEU A 23 10.56 3.72 7.90
C LEU A 23 9.69 4.90 7.42
N LEU A 24 10.06 5.57 6.31
CA LEU A 24 9.23 6.62 5.71
C LEU A 24 7.84 6.07 5.36
N TYR A 25 7.78 4.88 4.78
CA TYR A 25 6.53 4.26 4.35
C TYR A 25 5.71 3.72 5.53
N PHE A 26 6.39 3.27 6.58
CA PHE A 26 5.76 2.91 7.84
C PHE A 26 5.01 4.10 8.44
N ILE A 27 5.64 5.27 8.54
CA ILE A 27 5.01 6.49 9.06
C ILE A 27 3.89 6.97 8.11
N CYS A 28 4.07 6.84 6.79
CA CYS A 28 3.04 7.14 5.82
C CYS A 28 1.75 6.34 6.06
N TYR A 29 1.88 5.04 6.29
CA TYR A 29 0.72 4.20 6.56
C TYR A 29 0.15 4.36 7.97
N LEU A 30 0.99 4.65 8.96
CA LEU A 30 0.54 5.01 10.30
C LEU A 30 -0.42 6.20 10.24
N ASP A 31 0.00 7.28 9.58
CA ASP A 31 -0.77 8.50 9.43
C ASP A 31 -2.04 8.32 8.55
N ARG A 32 -1.98 7.41 7.60
CA ARG A 32 -3.13 7.09 6.73
C ARG A 32 -4.25 6.35 7.47
N VAL A 33 -3.92 5.55 8.46
CA VAL A 33 -4.90 4.73 9.20
C VAL A 33 -5.32 5.33 10.54
N ASN A 34 -4.58 6.29 11.08
CA ASN A 34 -4.83 6.89 12.39
C ASN A 34 -6.21 7.54 12.49
N VAL A 35 -6.72 8.09 11.41
CA VAL A 35 -8.07 8.68 11.35
C VAL A 35 -9.16 7.65 11.67
N GLY A 36 -8.96 6.38 11.33
CA GLY A 36 -9.87 5.29 11.69
C GLY A 36 -9.93 5.06 13.22
N PHE A 37 -8.80 5.22 13.92
CA PHE A 37 -8.72 5.14 15.39
C PHE A 37 -9.23 6.43 16.04
N ALA A 38 -8.83 7.61 15.52
CA ALA A 38 -9.36 8.90 15.95
C ALA A 38 -10.89 8.94 15.92
N ALA A 39 -11.49 8.31 14.92
CA ALA A 39 -12.93 8.25 14.71
C ALA A 39 -13.72 7.65 15.88
N LEU A 40 -13.08 6.87 16.76
CA LEU A 40 -13.70 6.31 17.96
C LEU A 40 -14.30 7.39 18.87
N THR A 41 -13.69 8.57 18.92
CA THR A 41 -14.13 9.72 19.72
C THR A 41 -14.38 10.96 18.88
N MET A 42 -13.51 11.26 17.91
CA MET A 42 -13.56 12.42 17.02
C MET A 42 -14.92 12.55 16.30
N ARG A 43 -15.53 11.41 15.90
CA ARG A 43 -16.82 11.44 15.19
C ARG A 43 -17.92 12.08 16.04
N GLN A 44 -17.99 11.75 17.32
CA GLN A 44 -18.98 12.31 18.24
C GLN A 44 -18.68 13.79 18.53
N ASP A 45 -17.40 14.13 18.78
CA ASP A 45 -16.98 15.50 19.08
C ASP A 45 -17.27 16.48 17.91
N LEU A 46 -17.19 15.99 16.67
CA LEU A 46 -17.43 16.78 15.46
C LEU A 46 -18.86 16.65 14.93
N GLY A 47 -19.72 15.82 15.55
CA GLY A 47 -21.10 15.58 15.10
C GLY A 47 -21.19 14.92 13.71
N LEU A 48 -20.21 14.10 13.31
CA LEU A 48 -20.18 13.49 11.98
C LEU A 48 -21.05 12.23 11.91
N SER A 49 -21.80 12.07 10.80
CA SER A 49 -22.36 10.77 10.44
C SER A 49 -21.27 9.78 10.01
N GLN A 50 -21.56 8.50 9.91
CA GLN A 50 -20.60 7.52 9.39
C GLN A 50 -20.32 7.73 7.89
N ALA A 51 -21.33 8.15 7.13
CA ALA A 51 -21.18 8.53 5.74
C ALA A 51 -20.25 9.76 5.57
N ALA A 52 -20.46 10.81 6.39
CA ALA A 52 -19.59 12.00 6.39
C ALA A 52 -18.15 11.65 6.78
N LEU A 53 -17.97 10.80 7.79
CA LEU A 53 -16.66 10.28 8.16
C LEU A 53 -16.01 9.53 6.99
N GLY A 54 -16.75 8.63 6.32
CA GLY A 54 -16.28 7.88 5.16
C GLY A 54 -15.91 8.78 3.97
N LEU A 55 -16.69 9.84 3.70
CA LEU A 55 -16.36 10.84 2.70
C LEU A 55 -15.03 11.55 2.99
N GLY A 56 -14.81 11.95 4.23
CA GLY A 56 -13.54 12.60 4.63
C GLY A 56 -12.36 11.66 4.57
N MET A 57 -12.49 10.46 5.13
CA MET A 57 -11.41 9.46 5.14
C MET A 57 -11.06 8.94 3.75
N GLY A 58 -12.05 8.75 2.88
CA GLY A 58 -11.92 8.22 1.53
C GLY A 58 -11.95 9.30 0.48
N THR A 59 -13.15 9.75 0.11
CA THR A 59 -13.39 10.59 -1.07
C THR A 59 -12.54 11.86 -1.09
N ALA A 60 -12.59 12.66 -0.02
CA ALA A 60 -11.84 13.92 0.04
C ALA A 60 -10.33 13.68 -0.09
N PHE A 61 -9.80 12.72 0.65
CA PHE A 61 -8.38 12.39 0.62
C PHE A 61 -7.93 11.87 -0.75
N PHE A 62 -8.60 10.85 -1.30
CA PHE A 62 -8.16 10.23 -2.54
C PHE A 62 -8.38 11.09 -3.78
N ILE A 63 -9.36 12.00 -3.80
CA ILE A 63 -9.48 13.00 -4.86
C ILE A 63 -8.27 13.93 -4.84
N GLY A 64 -7.90 14.48 -3.67
CA GLY A 64 -6.70 15.31 -3.53
C GLY A 64 -5.43 14.57 -3.96
N TYR A 65 -5.29 13.33 -3.52
CA TYR A 65 -4.16 12.47 -3.87
C TYR A 65 -4.07 12.24 -5.39
N PHE A 66 -5.17 11.88 -6.04
CA PHE A 66 -5.23 11.63 -7.48
C PHE A 66 -4.85 12.85 -8.33
N LEU A 67 -5.33 14.04 -7.95
CA LEU A 67 -5.08 15.27 -8.70
C LEU A 67 -3.59 15.62 -8.81
N LEU A 68 -2.81 15.36 -7.76
CA LEU A 68 -1.38 15.71 -7.74
C LEU A 68 -0.44 14.51 -7.90
N GLU A 69 -0.92 13.28 -8.01
CA GLU A 69 -0.07 12.09 -8.12
C GLU A 69 0.89 12.18 -9.32
N VAL A 70 0.38 12.47 -10.52
CA VAL A 70 1.19 12.59 -11.74
C VAL A 70 2.07 13.86 -11.73
N PRO A 71 1.52 15.08 -11.49
CA PRO A 71 2.33 16.28 -11.39
C PRO A 71 3.47 16.17 -10.38
N SER A 72 3.21 15.60 -9.21
CA SER A 72 4.20 15.39 -8.16
C SER A 72 5.39 14.54 -8.63
N ASN A 73 5.15 13.48 -9.38
CA ASN A 73 6.21 12.63 -9.93
C ASN A 73 7.04 13.32 -11.01
N VAL A 74 6.40 14.11 -11.85
CA VAL A 74 7.12 14.94 -12.85
C VAL A 74 8.05 15.94 -12.17
N ILE A 75 7.59 16.58 -11.10
CA ILE A 75 8.40 17.52 -10.32
C ILE A 75 9.55 16.79 -9.62
N LEU A 76 9.29 15.62 -9.01
CA LEU A 76 10.31 14.78 -8.38
C LEU A 76 11.44 14.45 -9.38
N HIS A 77 11.10 14.09 -10.61
CA HIS A 77 12.08 13.77 -11.64
C HIS A 77 12.97 14.98 -12.00
N LYS A 78 12.41 16.21 -11.99
CA LYS A 78 13.13 17.45 -12.33
C LYS A 78 13.97 17.99 -11.17
N ILE A 79 13.43 18.01 -9.95
CA ILE A 79 14.04 18.63 -8.77
C ILE A 79 14.97 17.66 -8.03
N GLY A 80 14.69 16.37 -8.11
CA GLY A 80 15.38 15.32 -7.36
C GLY A 80 14.53 14.75 -6.23
N ALA A 81 14.79 13.47 -5.94
CA ALA A 81 14.02 12.70 -4.96
C ALA A 81 14.23 13.23 -3.53
N ARG A 82 15.46 13.62 -3.18
CA ARG A 82 15.83 14.09 -1.85
C ARG A 82 14.98 15.28 -1.39
N LEU A 83 14.94 16.33 -2.22
CA LEU A 83 14.19 17.55 -1.93
C LEU A 83 12.69 17.33 -1.99
N TRP A 84 12.24 16.60 -3.00
CA TRP A 84 10.82 16.45 -3.24
C TRP A 84 10.14 15.53 -2.22
N ILE A 85 10.77 14.40 -1.84
CA ILE A 85 10.28 13.51 -0.78
C ILE A 85 10.29 14.22 0.57
N ALA A 86 11.36 14.99 0.88
CA ALA A 86 11.40 15.82 2.09
C ALA A 86 10.23 16.80 2.13
N ARG A 87 9.94 17.50 1.02
CA ARG A 87 8.81 18.42 0.92
C ARG A 87 7.48 17.67 1.17
N ILE A 88 7.27 16.53 0.52
CA ILE A 88 6.05 15.73 0.71
C ILE A 88 5.88 15.39 2.20
N MET A 89 6.90 14.84 2.84
CA MET A 89 6.87 14.45 4.25
C MET A 89 6.58 15.63 5.19
N ILE A 90 7.22 16.77 4.98
CA ILE A 90 7.06 17.95 5.82
C ILE A 90 5.65 18.55 5.63
N THR A 91 5.22 18.75 4.38
CA THR A 91 3.90 19.35 4.12
C THR A 91 2.77 18.45 4.57
N TRP A 92 2.89 17.15 4.35
CA TRP A 92 1.91 16.19 4.84
C TRP A 92 1.90 16.15 6.38
N GLY A 93 3.07 16.09 7.05
CA GLY A 93 3.13 16.10 8.52
C GLY A 93 2.47 17.33 9.13
N LEU A 94 2.71 18.54 8.55
CA LEU A 94 2.04 19.77 9.00
C LEU A 94 0.51 19.70 8.84
N ILE A 95 0.02 19.21 7.71
CA ILE A 95 -1.41 19.13 7.44
C ILE A 95 -2.07 18.02 8.27
N SER A 96 -1.37 16.89 8.48
CA SER A 96 -1.84 15.83 9.37
C SER A 96 -2.00 16.36 10.79
N GLY A 97 -0.99 17.06 11.32
CA GLY A 97 -1.07 17.71 12.63
C GLY A 97 -2.20 18.76 12.70
N ALA A 98 -2.46 19.48 11.61
CA ALA A 98 -3.56 20.44 11.53
C ALA A 98 -4.95 19.79 11.66
N THR A 99 -5.07 18.46 11.44
CA THR A 99 -6.32 17.73 11.70
C THR A 99 -6.76 17.84 13.16
N ALA A 100 -5.85 18.05 14.11
CA ALA A 100 -6.19 18.28 15.51
C ALA A 100 -7.07 19.53 15.76
N PHE A 101 -7.12 20.45 14.81
CA PHE A 101 -7.84 21.73 14.93
C PHE A 101 -9.14 21.80 14.13
N VAL A 102 -9.56 20.70 13.50
CA VAL A 102 -10.84 20.66 12.81
C VAL A 102 -12.00 20.81 13.80
N SER A 103 -13.05 21.51 13.39
CA SER A 103 -14.19 21.86 14.25
C SER A 103 -15.54 21.39 13.71
N GLY A 104 -15.56 20.69 12.56
CA GLY A 104 -16.78 20.20 11.95
C GLY A 104 -16.52 19.55 10.59
N GLU A 105 -17.58 19.16 9.92
CA GLU A 105 -17.56 18.37 8.69
C GLU A 105 -16.75 19.02 7.56
N TRP A 106 -17.01 20.30 7.25
CA TRP A 106 -16.32 20.99 6.16
C TRP A 106 -14.83 21.20 6.41
N SER A 107 -14.45 21.55 7.65
CA SER A 107 -13.05 21.68 8.03
C SER A 107 -12.34 20.33 7.95
N PHE A 108 -12.99 19.23 8.34
CA PHE A 108 -12.48 17.88 8.20
C PHE A 108 -12.25 17.52 6.73
N TYR A 109 -13.22 17.73 5.84
CA TYR A 109 -13.07 17.48 4.41
C TYR A 109 -11.93 18.29 3.78
N THR A 110 -11.85 19.58 4.15
CA THR A 110 -10.80 20.46 3.62
C THR A 110 -9.41 19.97 4.01
N VAL A 111 -9.19 19.65 5.29
CA VAL A 111 -7.90 19.17 5.77
C VAL A 111 -7.57 17.80 5.15
N ARG A 112 -8.53 16.89 5.02
CA ARG A 112 -8.33 15.59 4.37
C ARG A 112 -8.00 15.71 2.89
N PHE A 113 -8.65 16.63 2.17
CA PHE A 113 -8.33 16.93 0.77
C PHE A 113 -6.91 17.51 0.62
N LEU A 114 -6.56 18.49 1.46
CA LEU A 114 -5.20 19.07 1.47
C LEU A 114 -4.13 18.03 1.84
N LEU A 115 -4.45 17.12 2.76
CA LEU A 115 -3.58 16.01 3.13
C LEU A 115 -3.35 15.08 1.93
N GLY A 116 -4.41 14.75 1.17
CA GLY A 116 -4.30 14.00 -0.07
C GLY A 116 -3.39 14.66 -1.10
N LEU A 117 -3.54 15.98 -1.31
CA LEU A 117 -2.66 16.77 -2.18
C LEU A 117 -1.19 16.74 -1.71
N ALA A 118 -0.96 16.85 -0.39
CA ALA A 118 0.38 16.90 0.18
C ALA A 118 1.11 15.55 0.09
N GLU A 119 0.39 14.43 0.32
CA GLU A 119 0.93 13.07 0.28
C GLU A 119 1.08 12.53 -1.16
N ALA A 120 0.39 13.16 -2.11
CA ALA A 120 0.39 12.73 -3.51
C ALA A 120 1.79 12.60 -4.09
N GLY A 121 2.04 11.48 -4.76
CA GLY A 121 3.31 11.19 -5.40
C GLY A 121 4.36 10.56 -4.49
N PHE A 122 4.11 10.35 -3.19
CA PHE A 122 5.07 9.69 -2.32
C PHE A 122 5.38 8.26 -2.78
N PHE A 123 4.37 7.40 -2.89
CA PHE A 123 4.57 6.00 -3.28
C PHE A 123 5.18 5.86 -4.69
N PRO A 124 4.58 6.43 -5.76
CA PRO A 124 5.17 6.33 -7.08
C PRO A 124 6.53 7.04 -7.18
N GLY A 125 6.75 8.10 -6.41
CA GLY A 125 8.05 8.76 -6.30
C GLY A 125 9.12 7.87 -5.68
N MET A 126 8.78 7.07 -4.67
CA MET A 126 9.68 6.07 -4.10
C MET A 126 9.99 4.95 -5.10
N ILE A 127 9.00 4.47 -5.84
CA ILE A 127 9.23 3.50 -6.91
C ILE A 127 10.17 4.07 -7.98
N LEU A 128 9.96 5.32 -8.40
CA LEU A 128 10.87 6.01 -9.33
C LEU A 128 12.28 6.16 -8.75
N PHE A 129 12.40 6.54 -7.47
CA PHE A 129 13.69 6.61 -6.77
C PHE A 129 14.42 5.27 -6.78
N PHE A 130 13.71 4.15 -6.55
CA PHE A 130 14.33 2.83 -6.63
C PHE A 130 14.84 2.48 -8.03
N THR A 131 14.24 2.98 -9.10
CA THR A 131 14.79 2.76 -10.46
C THR A 131 16.14 3.43 -10.67
N TYR A 132 16.48 4.45 -9.90
CA TYR A 132 17.78 5.12 -9.99
C TYR A 132 18.90 4.36 -9.25
N TRP A 133 18.53 3.49 -8.31
CA TRP A 133 19.47 2.81 -7.42
C TRP A 133 19.55 1.30 -7.63
N PHE A 134 18.53 0.69 -8.22
CA PHE A 134 18.42 -0.75 -8.32
C PHE A 134 18.26 -1.20 -9.77
N PRO A 135 19.19 -2.01 -10.30
CA PRO A 135 18.98 -2.72 -11.57
C PRO A 135 17.72 -3.59 -11.55
N PRO A 136 17.11 -3.93 -12.70
CA PRO A 136 15.82 -4.64 -12.80
C PRO A 136 15.74 -5.92 -11.97
N VAL A 137 16.83 -6.69 -11.93
CA VAL A 137 16.94 -7.95 -11.18
C VAL A 137 16.71 -7.76 -9.67
N HIS A 138 17.08 -6.60 -9.15
CA HIS A 138 16.96 -6.27 -7.72
C HIS A 138 15.69 -5.51 -7.34
N ARG A 139 14.96 -4.91 -8.31
CA ARG A 139 13.79 -4.05 -8.05
C ARG A 139 12.64 -4.78 -7.36
N GLY A 140 12.34 -5.99 -7.79
CA GLY A 140 11.27 -6.76 -7.18
C GLY A 140 11.49 -6.97 -5.68
N ARG A 141 12.74 -7.27 -5.30
CA ARG A 141 13.11 -7.50 -3.89
C ARG A 141 13.03 -6.23 -3.04
N ILE A 142 13.51 -5.08 -3.54
CA ILE A 142 13.45 -3.82 -2.79
C ILE A 142 12.01 -3.34 -2.62
N ILE A 143 11.19 -3.42 -3.67
CA ILE A 143 9.78 -3.02 -3.63
C ILE A 143 9.00 -3.93 -2.66
N ALA A 144 9.22 -5.24 -2.71
CA ALA A 144 8.60 -6.17 -1.77
C ALA A 144 8.97 -5.83 -0.32
N GLY A 145 10.27 -5.62 -0.04
CA GLY A 145 10.72 -5.20 1.29
C GLY A 145 10.12 -3.86 1.74
N PHE A 146 10.04 -2.88 0.84
CA PHE A 146 9.40 -1.60 1.11
C PHE A 146 7.90 -1.73 1.42
N MET A 147 7.18 -2.56 0.67
CA MET A 147 5.74 -2.77 0.87
C MET A 147 5.40 -3.55 2.15
N THR A 148 6.33 -4.28 2.76
CA THR A 148 6.08 -4.94 4.06
C THR A 148 5.82 -3.93 5.18
N ALA A 149 6.24 -2.67 5.01
CA ALA A 149 5.93 -1.59 5.93
C ALA A 149 4.41 -1.39 6.11
N ILE A 150 3.58 -1.69 5.10
CA ILE A 150 2.12 -1.49 5.16
C ILE A 150 1.47 -2.29 6.30
N PRO A 151 1.46 -3.62 6.27
CA PRO A 151 0.79 -4.40 7.31
C PRO A 151 1.47 -4.25 8.67
N ILE A 152 2.79 -4.05 8.70
CA ILE A 152 3.54 -3.81 9.94
C ILE A 152 3.11 -2.48 10.57
N SER A 153 2.96 -1.42 9.76
CA SER A 153 2.49 -0.12 10.23
C SER A 153 1.09 -0.19 10.84
N ILE A 154 0.17 -0.92 10.21
CA ILE A 154 -1.19 -1.06 10.74
C ILE A 154 -1.19 -1.90 12.02
N ALA A 155 -0.44 -3.00 12.05
CA ALA A 155 -0.34 -3.88 13.22
C ALA A 155 0.24 -3.17 14.45
N LEU A 156 1.30 -2.39 14.27
CA LEU A 156 1.93 -1.64 15.37
C LEU A 156 1.24 -0.30 15.62
N GLY A 157 0.70 0.34 14.59
CA GLY A 157 0.04 1.62 14.67
C GLY A 157 -1.24 1.57 15.50
N ALA A 158 -2.03 0.51 15.37
CA ALA A 158 -3.29 0.40 16.10
C ALA A 158 -3.13 0.51 17.63
N PRO A 159 -2.24 -0.25 18.31
CA PRO A 159 -1.94 -0.07 19.72
C PRO A 159 -1.34 1.31 20.05
N VAL A 160 -0.44 1.83 19.21
CA VAL A 160 0.19 3.14 19.43
C VAL A 160 -0.85 4.26 19.38
N SER A 161 -1.67 4.30 18.32
CA SER A 161 -2.72 5.30 18.13
C SER A 161 -3.69 5.32 19.31
N THR A 162 -4.18 4.16 19.73
CA THR A 162 -5.14 4.08 20.84
C THR A 162 -4.50 4.36 22.21
N SER A 163 -3.22 4.05 22.40
CA SER A 163 -2.49 4.44 23.62
C SER A 163 -2.31 5.95 23.72
N ILE A 164 -2.04 6.62 22.60
CA ILE A 164 -1.96 8.10 22.57
C ILE A 164 -3.33 8.73 22.92
N MET A 165 -4.42 8.11 22.48
CA MET A 165 -5.78 8.60 22.78
C MET A 165 -6.12 8.57 24.28
N GLU A 166 -5.42 7.79 25.12
CA GLU A 166 -5.56 7.81 26.58
C GLU A 166 -5.12 9.16 27.20
N LEU A 167 -4.41 10.02 26.43
CA LEU A 167 -4.10 11.40 26.84
C LEU A 167 -5.34 12.30 26.79
N ASN A 168 -6.54 11.74 26.71
CA ASN A 168 -7.79 12.51 26.68
C ASN A 168 -7.94 13.38 27.94
N GLY A 169 -8.17 14.68 27.72
CA GLY A 169 -8.25 15.69 28.79
C GLY A 169 -6.90 16.32 29.19
N PHE A 170 -5.76 15.74 28.78
CA PHE A 170 -4.46 16.31 29.05
C PHE A 170 -4.32 17.67 28.34
N LEU A 171 -3.93 18.71 29.09
CA LEU A 171 -3.90 20.12 28.66
C LEU A 171 -5.22 20.61 28.03
N GLY A 172 -6.34 20.01 28.41
CA GLY A 172 -7.67 20.41 27.90
C GLY A 172 -7.98 19.94 26.48
N LEU A 173 -7.14 19.08 25.90
CA LEU A 173 -7.33 18.55 24.54
C LEU A 173 -7.94 17.15 24.57
N ALA A 174 -8.83 16.88 23.59
CA ALA A 174 -9.36 15.54 23.36
C ALA A 174 -8.24 14.58 22.90
N GLY A 175 -8.34 13.28 23.25
CA GLY A 175 -7.33 12.27 22.95
C GLY A 175 -7.04 12.12 21.44
N TRP A 176 -8.06 12.25 20.57
CA TRP A 176 -7.87 12.20 19.13
C TRP A 176 -7.05 13.39 18.57
N LYS A 177 -7.06 14.54 19.24
CA LYS A 177 -6.21 15.69 18.87
C LYS A 177 -4.74 15.39 19.18
N TRP A 178 -4.47 14.78 20.34
CA TRP A 178 -3.13 14.32 20.68
C TRP A 178 -2.61 13.27 19.69
N LEU A 179 -3.46 12.37 19.23
CA LEU A 179 -3.11 11.39 18.21
C LEU A 179 -2.52 12.06 16.96
N PHE A 180 -3.23 13.04 16.38
CA PHE A 180 -2.74 13.73 15.18
C PHE A 180 -1.48 14.56 15.45
N LEU A 181 -1.37 15.24 16.60
CA LEU A 181 -0.18 16.04 16.93
C LEU A 181 1.06 15.18 17.13
N ILE A 182 0.93 14.07 17.84
CA ILE A 182 2.07 13.19 18.15
C ILE A 182 2.48 12.40 16.90
N GLU A 183 1.55 11.82 16.16
CA GLU A 183 1.87 11.01 14.98
C GLU A 183 2.35 11.85 13.78
N ALA A 184 2.01 13.13 13.69
CA ALA A 184 2.58 14.04 12.72
C ALA A 184 4.08 14.33 12.95
N THR A 185 4.54 14.30 14.20
CA THR A 185 5.92 14.65 14.57
C THR A 185 6.96 13.76 13.88
N PRO A 186 6.85 12.42 13.86
CA PRO A 186 7.76 11.56 13.10
C PRO A 186 7.84 11.90 11.60
N ALA A 187 6.72 12.27 10.96
CA ALA A 187 6.71 12.65 9.56
C ALA A 187 7.56 13.92 9.31
N LEU A 188 7.45 14.92 10.19
CA LEU A 188 8.26 16.14 10.12
C LEU A 188 9.74 15.85 10.32
N LEU A 189 10.09 15.09 11.36
CA LEU A 189 11.48 14.73 11.67
C LEU A 189 12.11 13.91 10.54
N LEU A 190 11.40 12.93 10.00
CA LEU A 190 11.85 12.13 8.88
C LEU A 190 11.93 12.93 7.58
N GLY A 191 11.02 13.88 7.37
CA GLY A 191 11.08 14.82 6.25
C GLY A 191 12.38 15.64 6.27
N ILE A 192 12.77 16.17 7.42
CA ILE A 192 14.06 16.84 7.59
C ILE A 192 15.22 15.85 7.41
N SER A 193 15.10 14.65 7.96
CA SER A 193 16.12 13.60 7.81
C SER A 193 16.33 13.18 6.35
N CYS A 194 15.30 13.26 5.49
CA CYS A 194 15.45 13.01 4.05
C CYS A 194 16.51 13.91 3.41
N LEU A 195 16.59 15.18 3.84
CA LEU A 195 17.59 16.14 3.34
C LEU A 195 19.03 15.74 3.67
N LEU A 196 19.22 14.97 4.75
CA LEU A 196 20.53 14.52 5.22
C LEU A 196 20.89 13.12 4.71
N PHE A 197 19.89 12.23 4.64
CA PHE A 197 20.11 10.79 4.41
C PHE A 197 19.97 10.36 2.95
N LEU A 198 18.98 10.93 2.22
CA LEU A 198 18.74 10.55 0.83
C LEU A 198 19.79 11.21 -0.08
N THR A 199 20.17 10.44 -1.07
CA THR A 199 21.03 10.91 -2.18
C THR A 199 20.27 10.70 -3.49
N ASP A 200 20.17 11.71 -4.35
CA ASP A 200 19.32 11.67 -5.55
C ASP A 200 19.76 10.61 -6.55
N ARG A 201 21.05 10.46 -6.75
CA ARG A 201 21.64 9.59 -7.78
C ARG A 201 22.92 8.94 -7.28
N PRO A 202 23.26 7.72 -7.78
CA PRO A 202 24.47 7.01 -7.41
C PRO A 202 25.77 7.80 -7.61
N GLU A 203 25.82 8.62 -8.64
CA GLU A 203 27.00 9.44 -8.96
C GLU A 203 27.35 10.41 -7.82
N LYS A 204 26.32 10.92 -7.13
CA LYS A 204 26.45 11.86 -5.99
C LYS A 204 26.70 11.16 -4.65
N ALA A 205 26.71 9.82 -4.60
CA ALA A 205 26.87 9.06 -3.36
C ALA A 205 28.32 9.07 -2.88
N SER A 206 28.63 9.75 -1.79
CA SER A 206 29.97 9.77 -1.18
C SER A 206 30.33 8.43 -0.51
N TRP A 207 29.35 7.60 -0.17
CA TRP A 207 29.47 6.32 0.52
C TRP A 207 29.70 5.10 -0.41
N LEU A 208 29.62 5.29 -1.75
CA LEU A 208 30.00 4.28 -2.75
C LEU A 208 31.41 4.54 -3.26
N ALA A 209 32.19 3.46 -3.40
CA ALA A 209 33.50 3.53 -4.03
C ALA A 209 33.41 3.78 -5.53
N ALA A 210 34.48 4.25 -6.15
CA ALA A 210 34.48 4.62 -7.57
C ALA A 210 34.17 3.43 -8.50
N ASP A 211 34.69 2.26 -8.19
CA ASP A 211 34.42 1.00 -8.90
C ASP A 211 32.94 0.57 -8.76
N GLU A 212 32.34 0.73 -7.58
CA GLU A 212 30.94 0.43 -7.32
C GLU A 212 30.01 1.36 -8.11
N LYS A 213 30.33 2.66 -8.17
CA LYS A 213 29.58 3.64 -8.98
C LYS A 213 29.67 3.32 -10.47
N ALA A 214 30.87 2.99 -10.96
CA ALA A 214 31.09 2.65 -12.37
C ALA A 214 30.29 1.39 -12.76
N TRP A 215 30.31 0.35 -11.92
CA TRP A 215 29.53 -0.87 -12.15
C TRP A 215 28.02 -0.57 -12.21
N LEU A 216 27.50 0.16 -11.22
CA LEU A 216 26.07 0.48 -11.14
C LEU A 216 25.62 1.34 -12.34
N ALA A 217 26.41 2.34 -12.72
CA ALA A 217 26.12 3.19 -13.89
C ALA A 217 26.10 2.37 -15.19
N ALA A 218 26.99 1.40 -15.33
CA ALA A 218 27.03 0.51 -16.50
C ALA A 218 25.76 -0.37 -16.58
N GLU A 219 25.34 -0.97 -15.46
CA GLU A 219 24.14 -1.81 -15.40
C GLU A 219 22.84 -1.00 -15.69
N LEU A 220 22.69 0.19 -15.11
CA LEU A 220 21.54 1.05 -15.36
C LEU A 220 21.50 1.57 -16.80
N LYS A 221 22.67 1.88 -17.39
CA LYS A 221 22.77 2.29 -18.79
C LYS A 221 22.46 1.15 -19.77
N LYS A 222 22.86 -0.07 -19.44
CA LYS A 222 22.52 -1.29 -20.20
C LYS A 222 20.99 -1.46 -20.26
N GLU A 223 20.33 -1.39 -19.11
CA GLU A 223 18.86 -1.43 -19.03
C GLU A 223 18.20 -0.37 -19.89
N GLN A 224 18.67 0.89 -19.78
CA GLN A 224 18.09 1.98 -20.55
C GLN A 224 18.15 1.71 -22.05
N ARG A 225 19.26 1.17 -22.56
CA ARG A 225 19.39 0.76 -23.96
C ARG A 225 18.47 -0.38 -24.37
N GLU A 226 18.31 -1.38 -23.48
CA GLU A 226 17.39 -2.50 -23.72
C GLU A 226 15.93 -2.01 -23.79
N VAL A 227 15.52 -1.15 -22.86
CA VAL A 227 14.17 -0.54 -22.86
C VAL A 227 13.92 0.35 -24.07
N GLU A 228 14.94 1.11 -24.53
CA GLU A 228 14.84 1.93 -25.74
C GLU A 228 14.75 1.09 -27.03
N ALA A 229 15.43 -0.06 -27.06
CA ALA A 229 15.37 -1.00 -28.20
C ALA A 229 14.04 -1.79 -28.28
N GLU A 230 13.40 -2.08 -27.12
CA GLU A 230 12.14 -2.84 -27.02
C GLU A 230 10.87 -1.99 -27.15
N ARG A 231 10.92 -0.77 -27.65
CA ARG A 231 9.75 0.11 -27.85
C ARG A 231 8.74 -0.43 -28.88
N THR A 232 8.14 -1.58 -28.61
CA THR A 232 7.17 -2.24 -29.52
C THR A 232 5.70 -1.98 -29.17
N TYR A 233 5.37 -1.46 -27.98
CA TYR A 233 3.99 -1.18 -27.60
C TYR A 233 3.79 0.29 -27.21
N SER A 234 2.73 0.91 -27.75
CA SER A 234 2.25 2.21 -27.27
C SER A 234 1.70 2.09 -25.86
N VAL A 235 1.95 3.10 -25.00
CA VAL A 235 1.36 3.20 -23.66
C VAL A 235 -0.15 3.04 -23.70
N TRP A 236 -0.81 3.66 -24.68
CA TRP A 236 -2.25 3.55 -24.89
C TRP A 236 -2.71 2.12 -25.20
N GLN A 237 -1.96 1.38 -26.02
CA GLN A 237 -2.28 -0.01 -26.31
C GLN A 237 -2.18 -0.90 -25.05
N ALA A 238 -1.24 -0.62 -24.16
CA ALA A 238 -1.14 -1.32 -22.88
C ALA A 238 -2.35 -1.01 -21.98
N MET A 239 -2.78 0.25 -21.89
CA MET A 239 -3.90 0.67 -21.05
C MET A 239 -5.24 0.08 -21.50
N TYR A 240 -5.48 -0.03 -22.80
CA TYR A 240 -6.71 -0.61 -23.36
C TYR A 240 -6.65 -2.13 -23.56
N ASN A 241 -5.56 -2.78 -23.17
CA ASN A 241 -5.47 -4.24 -23.26
C ASN A 241 -6.50 -4.89 -22.32
N PRO A 242 -7.39 -5.77 -22.82
CA PRO A 242 -8.43 -6.40 -21.98
C PRO A 242 -7.88 -7.13 -20.74
N ARG A 243 -6.68 -7.69 -20.84
CA ARG A 243 -6.01 -8.34 -19.70
C ARG A 243 -5.56 -7.34 -18.64
N VAL A 244 -5.09 -6.16 -19.05
CA VAL A 244 -4.73 -5.06 -18.12
C VAL A 244 -5.97 -4.53 -17.43
N ILE A 245 -7.06 -4.35 -18.17
CA ILE A 245 -8.36 -3.94 -17.61
C ILE A 245 -8.85 -5.00 -16.61
N ALA A 246 -8.79 -6.29 -16.95
CA ALA A 246 -9.16 -7.35 -16.02
C ALA A 246 -8.31 -7.32 -14.73
N LEU A 247 -6.99 -7.15 -14.84
CA LEU A 247 -6.11 -6.99 -13.67
C LEU A 247 -6.45 -5.72 -12.88
N ALA A 248 -6.79 -4.62 -13.53
CA ALA A 248 -7.22 -3.41 -12.86
C ALA A 248 -8.51 -3.61 -12.06
N VAL A 249 -9.50 -4.33 -12.62
CA VAL A 249 -10.75 -4.68 -11.91
C VAL A 249 -10.48 -5.62 -10.73
N ILE A 250 -9.60 -6.61 -10.89
CA ILE A 250 -9.18 -7.50 -9.79
C ILE A 250 -8.56 -6.68 -8.66
N TYR A 251 -7.63 -5.79 -8.99
CA TYR A 251 -6.96 -4.97 -7.99
C TYR A 251 -7.90 -3.96 -7.34
N PHE A 252 -8.80 -3.33 -8.11
CA PHE A 252 -9.84 -2.45 -7.61
C PHE A 252 -10.72 -3.15 -6.57
N GLY A 253 -11.24 -4.35 -6.86
CA GLY A 253 -12.15 -5.05 -5.95
C GLY A 253 -11.47 -5.44 -4.64
N ILE A 254 -10.22 -5.94 -4.69
CA ILE A 254 -9.50 -6.30 -3.46
C ILE A 254 -9.01 -5.06 -2.69
N ALA A 255 -8.65 -4.00 -3.38
CA ALA A 255 -8.30 -2.72 -2.76
C ALA A 255 -9.52 -2.10 -2.08
N ALA A 256 -10.71 -2.15 -2.72
CA ALA A 256 -11.97 -1.72 -2.17
C ALA A 256 -12.28 -2.43 -0.84
N ALA A 257 -12.18 -3.77 -0.84
CA ALA A 257 -12.41 -4.58 0.34
C ALA A 257 -11.39 -4.26 1.46
N SER A 258 -10.12 -4.13 1.13
CA SER A 258 -9.05 -3.85 2.08
C SER A 258 -9.14 -2.43 2.67
N VAL A 259 -9.31 -1.39 1.83
CA VAL A 259 -9.37 0.01 2.29
C VAL A 259 -10.63 0.26 3.12
N GLY A 260 -11.79 -0.26 2.67
CA GLY A 260 -13.02 -0.14 3.42
C GLY A 260 -12.92 -0.76 4.82
N LEU A 261 -12.29 -1.94 4.93
CA LEU A 261 -12.05 -2.57 6.23
C LEU A 261 -11.10 -1.73 7.09
N VAL A 262 -9.94 -1.34 6.56
CA VAL A 262 -8.92 -0.59 7.32
C VAL A 262 -9.49 0.68 7.95
N MET A 263 -10.29 1.43 7.20
CA MET A 263 -10.83 2.72 7.66
C MET A 263 -11.86 2.57 8.80
N PHE A 264 -12.60 1.48 8.84
CA PHE A 264 -13.62 1.24 9.86
C PHE A 264 -13.26 0.14 10.87
N LEU A 265 -12.08 -0.48 10.76
CA LEU A 265 -11.68 -1.61 11.61
C LEU A 265 -11.81 -1.29 13.10
N ALA A 266 -11.30 -0.13 13.53
CA ALA A 266 -11.37 0.26 14.94
C ALA A 266 -12.81 0.33 15.44
N GLN A 267 -13.72 0.86 14.64
CA GLN A 267 -15.14 0.96 15.00
C GLN A 267 -15.83 -0.42 14.99
N ILE A 268 -15.49 -1.28 14.02
CA ILE A 268 -16.00 -2.66 13.96
C ILE A 268 -15.57 -3.46 15.19
N VAL A 269 -14.29 -3.33 15.59
CA VAL A 269 -13.76 -4.02 16.78
C VAL A 269 -14.30 -3.39 18.06
N LYS A 270 -14.59 -2.09 18.08
CA LYS A 270 -15.21 -1.40 19.22
C LYS A 270 -16.60 -1.96 19.57
N GLU A 271 -17.33 -2.53 18.61
CA GLU A 271 -18.62 -3.19 18.85
C GLU A 271 -18.52 -4.41 19.79
N LEU A 272 -17.29 -4.92 20.06
CA LEU A 272 -17.05 -5.93 21.10
C LEU A 272 -17.17 -5.40 22.53
N GLY A 273 -17.45 -4.10 22.73
CA GLY A 273 -17.55 -3.48 24.05
C GLY A 273 -16.21 -3.18 24.72
N LEU A 274 -15.10 -3.26 23.99
CA LEU A 274 -13.77 -2.99 24.50
C LEU A 274 -13.57 -1.49 24.79
N SER A 275 -12.66 -1.16 25.74
CA SER A 275 -12.15 0.21 25.84
C SER A 275 -11.42 0.63 24.57
N ASN A 276 -11.17 1.93 24.37
CA ASN A 276 -10.44 2.39 23.18
C ASN A 276 -9.03 1.78 23.13
N PHE A 277 -8.36 1.71 24.26
CA PHE A 277 -7.06 1.08 24.42
C PHE A 277 -7.05 -0.38 23.91
N TRP A 278 -7.92 -1.23 24.45
CA TRP A 278 -8.00 -2.63 24.05
C TRP A 278 -8.52 -2.84 22.62
N THR A 279 -9.31 -1.90 22.09
CA THR A 279 -9.72 -1.90 20.69
C THR A 279 -8.51 -1.82 19.76
N GLY A 280 -7.51 -1.00 20.09
CA GLY A 280 -6.27 -0.93 19.29
C GLY A 280 -5.51 -2.26 19.25
N TYR A 281 -5.30 -2.88 20.42
CA TYR A 281 -4.63 -4.18 20.49
C TYR A 281 -5.41 -5.28 19.74
N ALA A 282 -6.69 -5.35 19.92
CA ALA A 282 -7.53 -6.32 19.21
C ALA A 282 -7.53 -6.08 17.69
N SER A 283 -7.52 -4.82 17.26
CA SER A 283 -7.45 -4.43 15.84
C SER A 283 -6.11 -4.78 15.18
N SER A 284 -5.03 -4.94 15.94
CA SER A 284 -3.73 -5.35 15.39
C SER A 284 -3.68 -6.82 14.99
N ILE A 285 -4.46 -7.69 15.64
CA ILE A 285 -4.41 -9.14 15.44
C ILE A 285 -4.63 -9.55 13.98
N PRO A 286 -5.68 -9.08 13.27
CA PRO A 286 -5.88 -9.41 11.87
C PRO A 286 -4.68 -9.06 10.98
N TYR A 287 -3.99 -7.95 11.26
CA TYR A 287 -2.86 -7.51 10.42
C TYR A 287 -1.58 -8.27 10.71
N VAL A 288 -1.34 -8.67 11.94
CA VAL A 288 -0.24 -9.60 12.27
C VAL A 288 -0.45 -10.92 11.54
N VAL A 289 -1.65 -11.50 11.62
CA VAL A 289 -2.00 -12.74 10.94
C VAL A 289 -1.93 -12.58 9.41
N GLY A 290 -2.44 -11.46 8.88
CA GLY A 290 -2.36 -11.14 7.46
C GLY A 290 -0.93 -11.00 6.94
N THR A 291 -0.01 -10.44 7.74
CA THR A 291 1.42 -10.34 7.40
C THR A 291 2.05 -11.73 7.28
N ILE A 292 1.80 -12.59 8.25
CA ILE A 292 2.26 -13.99 8.20
C ILE A 292 1.67 -14.70 6.98
N GLY A 293 0.37 -14.52 6.75
CA GLY A 293 -0.34 -15.06 5.60
C GLY A 293 0.25 -14.61 4.26
N MET A 294 0.66 -13.34 4.14
CA MET A 294 1.33 -12.81 2.94
C MET A 294 2.65 -13.52 2.65
N ILE A 295 3.47 -13.74 3.69
CA ILE A 295 4.76 -14.43 3.57
C ILE A 295 4.55 -15.88 3.13
N VAL A 296 3.65 -16.59 3.81
CA VAL A 296 3.31 -17.99 3.49
C VAL A 296 2.76 -18.12 2.08
N ALA A 297 1.82 -17.24 1.70
CA ALA A 297 1.23 -17.24 0.35
C ALA A 297 2.28 -16.96 -0.74
N GLY A 298 3.28 -16.11 -0.46
CA GLY A 298 4.41 -15.89 -1.35
C GLY A 298 5.19 -17.17 -1.64
N PHE A 299 5.59 -17.89 -0.59
CA PHE A 299 6.28 -19.18 -0.73
C PHE A 299 5.44 -20.24 -1.44
N VAL A 300 4.14 -20.33 -1.13
CA VAL A 300 3.21 -21.27 -1.79
C VAL A 300 3.09 -20.93 -3.28
N THR A 301 2.94 -19.64 -3.61
CA THR A 301 2.81 -19.19 -4.99
C THR A 301 4.04 -19.53 -5.83
N ASP A 302 5.23 -19.31 -5.28
CA ASP A 302 6.50 -19.61 -5.96
C ASP A 302 6.69 -21.13 -6.17
N ARG A 303 6.29 -21.96 -5.18
CA ARG A 303 6.34 -23.42 -5.30
C ARG A 303 5.36 -23.98 -6.31
N MET A 304 4.08 -23.53 -6.25
CA MET A 304 3.02 -24.06 -7.09
C MET A 304 3.11 -23.53 -8.52
N GLY A 305 3.66 -22.33 -8.75
CA GLY A 305 3.75 -21.69 -10.07
C GLY A 305 2.40 -21.33 -10.71
N GLN A 306 1.29 -21.52 -10.00
CA GLN A 306 -0.09 -21.31 -10.50
C GLN A 306 -0.67 -19.99 -9.97
N ARG A 307 -0.10 -18.87 -10.39
CA ARG A 307 -0.45 -17.54 -9.87
C ARG A 307 -1.93 -17.20 -9.97
N ARG A 308 -2.58 -17.57 -11.10
CA ARG A 308 -4.01 -17.34 -11.31
C ARG A 308 -4.87 -18.01 -10.24
N TRP A 309 -4.68 -19.30 -10.00
CA TRP A 309 -5.50 -20.07 -9.06
C TRP A 309 -5.21 -19.68 -7.61
N ASN A 310 -3.97 -19.34 -7.28
CA ASN A 310 -3.61 -18.82 -5.95
C ASN A 310 -4.26 -17.45 -5.71
N CYS A 311 -4.24 -16.56 -6.70
CA CYS A 311 -4.92 -15.26 -6.62
C CYS A 311 -6.43 -15.44 -6.42
N PHE A 312 -7.07 -16.33 -7.21
CA PHE A 312 -8.49 -16.67 -7.08
C PHE A 312 -8.83 -17.19 -5.68
N ALA A 313 -8.10 -18.18 -5.20
CA ALA A 313 -8.33 -18.78 -3.88
C ALA A 313 -8.20 -17.76 -2.75
N LEU A 314 -7.21 -16.85 -2.83
CA LEU A 314 -6.98 -15.82 -1.83
C LEU A 314 -8.01 -14.69 -1.89
N CYS A 315 -8.53 -14.34 -3.07
CA CYS A 315 -9.69 -13.44 -3.20
C CYS A 315 -10.97 -14.06 -2.59
N LEU A 316 -11.20 -15.36 -2.81
CA LEU A 316 -12.33 -16.07 -2.16
C LEU A 316 -12.14 -16.16 -0.64
N LEU A 317 -10.92 -16.40 -0.17
CA LEU A 317 -10.61 -16.41 1.26
C LEU A 317 -10.90 -15.04 1.90
N ALA A 318 -10.54 -13.96 1.22
CA ALA A 318 -10.86 -12.59 1.63
C ALA A 318 -12.39 -12.39 1.73
N ALA A 319 -13.12 -12.79 0.69
CA ALA A 319 -14.57 -12.68 0.66
C ALA A 319 -15.25 -13.51 1.77
N ALA A 320 -14.81 -14.76 1.96
CA ALA A 320 -15.32 -15.63 3.01
C ALA A 320 -15.05 -15.04 4.41
N GLY A 321 -13.82 -14.54 4.65
CA GLY A 321 -13.47 -13.89 5.91
C GLY A 321 -14.34 -12.67 6.21
N LEU A 322 -14.58 -11.80 5.21
CA LEU A 322 -15.45 -10.63 5.35
C LEU A 322 -16.93 -11.03 5.59
N ALA A 323 -17.44 -12.02 4.86
CA ALA A 323 -18.80 -12.51 5.04
C ALA A 323 -18.99 -13.12 6.43
N LEU A 324 -18.03 -13.94 6.90
CA LEU A 324 -18.02 -14.49 8.25
C LEU A 324 -17.93 -13.38 9.31
N ALA A 325 -17.12 -12.34 9.09
CA ALA A 325 -17.04 -11.19 9.98
C ALA A 325 -18.38 -10.44 10.05
N GLY A 326 -19.10 -10.33 8.94
CA GLY A 326 -20.46 -9.78 8.90
C GLY A 326 -21.48 -10.60 9.69
N LEU A 327 -21.38 -11.93 9.64
CA LEU A 327 -22.23 -12.86 10.41
C LEU A 327 -21.91 -12.83 11.91
N THR A 328 -20.64 -12.66 12.25
CA THR A 328 -20.15 -12.75 13.64
C THR A 328 -19.87 -11.39 14.27
N HIS A 329 -20.32 -10.29 13.64
CA HIS A 329 -20.07 -8.93 14.14
C HIS A 329 -20.57 -8.78 15.58
N GLY A 330 -19.88 -7.97 16.37
CA GLY A 330 -20.16 -7.81 17.79
C GLY A 330 -19.74 -9.01 18.67
N THR A 331 -19.10 -10.03 18.10
CA THR A 331 -18.55 -11.17 18.84
C THR A 331 -17.04 -11.32 18.62
N TRP A 332 -16.34 -12.01 19.51
CA TRP A 332 -14.90 -12.29 19.38
C TRP A 332 -14.54 -13.08 18.12
N TRP A 333 -15.46 -13.86 17.57
CA TRP A 333 -15.28 -14.58 16.31
C TRP A 333 -15.07 -13.66 15.12
N SER A 334 -15.53 -12.40 15.21
CA SER A 334 -15.27 -11.40 14.16
C SER A 334 -13.78 -11.13 13.96
N ILE A 335 -12.96 -11.16 15.03
CA ILE A 335 -11.50 -10.97 14.91
C ILE A 335 -10.87 -12.14 14.15
N ALA A 336 -11.29 -13.38 14.41
CA ALA A 336 -10.82 -14.55 13.67
C ALA A 336 -11.23 -14.46 12.18
N ALA A 337 -12.47 -14.07 11.91
CA ALA A 337 -12.99 -13.89 10.56
C ALA A 337 -12.26 -12.76 9.80
N LEU A 338 -12.00 -11.62 10.45
CA LEU A 338 -11.20 -10.53 9.90
C LEU A 338 -9.75 -10.94 9.65
N SER A 339 -9.19 -11.82 10.50
CA SER A 339 -7.86 -12.39 10.28
C SER A 339 -7.81 -13.26 9.02
N ILE A 340 -8.85 -14.04 8.75
CA ILE A 340 -8.99 -14.78 7.50
C ILE A 340 -9.06 -13.81 6.29
N ALA A 341 -9.84 -12.74 6.41
CA ALA A 341 -9.95 -11.73 5.36
C ALA A 341 -8.59 -11.08 5.05
N THR A 342 -7.82 -10.71 6.07
CA THR A 342 -6.51 -10.09 5.89
C THR A 342 -5.46 -11.03 5.29
N ILE A 343 -5.49 -12.34 5.58
CA ILE A 343 -4.70 -13.34 4.87
C ILE A 343 -5.02 -13.26 3.36
N GLY A 344 -6.29 -13.20 3.00
CA GLY A 344 -6.72 -13.07 1.60
C GLY A 344 -6.19 -11.79 0.94
N PHE A 345 -6.37 -10.61 1.57
CA PHE A 345 -5.94 -9.32 1.01
C PHE A 345 -4.44 -9.21 0.78
N TYR A 346 -3.65 -9.63 1.76
CA TYR A 346 -2.20 -9.51 1.69
C TYR A 346 -1.58 -10.67 0.95
N GLY A 347 -2.09 -11.88 1.13
CA GLY A 347 -1.60 -13.08 0.48
C GLY A 347 -1.76 -13.09 -1.04
N MET A 348 -2.78 -12.40 -1.59
CA MET A 348 -2.96 -12.33 -3.04
C MET A 348 -1.90 -11.48 -3.74
N LYS A 349 -1.28 -10.50 -3.06
CA LYS A 349 -0.34 -9.55 -3.68
C LYS A 349 0.89 -10.20 -4.32
N PRO A 350 1.58 -11.18 -3.68
CA PRO A 350 2.68 -11.89 -4.32
C PRO A 350 2.28 -12.68 -5.57
N SER A 351 1.04 -13.18 -5.62
CA SER A 351 0.52 -13.86 -6.81
C SER A 351 0.15 -12.88 -7.92
N PHE A 352 -0.39 -11.72 -7.56
CA PHE A 352 -0.99 -10.75 -8.46
C PHE A 352 0.05 -9.87 -9.19
N TRP A 353 0.93 -9.20 -8.44
CA TRP A 353 1.82 -8.18 -9.02
C TRP A 353 2.80 -8.68 -10.09
N PRO A 354 3.21 -9.95 -10.13
CA PRO A 354 3.98 -10.46 -11.26
C PRO A 354 3.15 -10.79 -12.51
N MET A 355 1.78 -10.81 -12.45
CA MET A 355 0.96 -11.19 -13.58
C MET A 355 1.05 -10.24 -14.79
N PRO A 356 1.07 -8.89 -14.62
CA PRO A 356 1.23 -7.98 -15.75
C PRO A 356 2.49 -8.26 -16.57
N SER A 357 3.59 -8.61 -15.92
CA SER A 357 4.88 -8.88 -16.57
C SER A 357 4.91 -10.21 -17.34
N LEU A 358 3.85 -11.04 -17.27
CA LEU A 358 3.74 -12.27 -18.05
C LEU A 358 3.39 -12.02 -19.53
N PHE A 359 2.86 -10.83 -19.84
CA PHE A 359 2.38 -10.48 -21.19
C PHE A 359 2.68 -9.05 -21.61
N LEU A 360 3.22 -8.23 -20.71
CA LEU A 360 3.70 -6.89 -21.02
C LEU A 360 5.21 -6.84 -20.76
N THR A 361 5.94 -6.18 -21.65
CA THR A 361 7.40 -5.98 -21.55
C THR A 361 7.74 -4.50 -21.64
N GLY A 362 8.94 -4.13 -21.19
CA GLY A 362 9.48 -2.79 -21.33
C GLY A 362 8.57 -1.68 -20.77
N THR A 363 8.41 -0.61 -21.54
CA THR A 363 7.59 0.57 -21.18
C THR A 363 6.11 0.27 -21.03
N ALA A 364 5.58 -0.71 -21.79
CA ALA A 364 4.20 -1.15 -21.71
C ALA A 364 3.89 -1.84 -20.37
N ALA A 365 4.84 -2.62 -19.81
CA ALA A 365 4.70 -3.22 -18.49
C ALA A 365 4.63 -2.16 -17.40
N ALA A 366 5.53 -1.17 -17.46
CA ALA A 366 5.54 -0.07 -16.49
C ALA A 366 4.22 0.74 -16.54
N ALA A 367 3.75 1.09 -17.74
CA ALA A 367 2.49 1.81 -17.93
C ALA A 367 1.27 0.99 -17.48
N GLY A 368 1.22 -0.31 -17.82
CA GLY A 368 0.14 -1.20 -17.40
C GLY A 368 0.07 -1.38 -15.88
N ILE A 369 1.21 -1.56 -15.22
CA ILE A 369 1.29 -1.65 -13.76
C ILE A 369 0.82 -0.35 -13.09
N ALA A 370 1.28 0.81 -13.62
CA ALA A 370 0.86 2.12 -13.10
C ALA A 370 -0.65 2.33 -13.27
N TRP A 371 -1.21 1.94 -14.43
CA TRP A 371 -2.65 2.03 -14.70
C TRP A 371 -3.49 1.14 -13.79
N ILE A 372 -3.05 -0.11 -13.57
CA ILE A 372 -3.69 -1.04 -12.63
C ILE A 372 -3.69 -0.45 -11.23
N ASN A 373 -2.57 0.12 -10.78
CA ASN A 373 -2.46 0.75 -9.46
C ASN A 373 -3.36 1.99 -9.33
N ALA A 374 -3.37 2.86 -10.34
CA ALA A 374 -4.20 4.07 -10.35
C ALA A 374 -5.70 3.74 -10.26
N LEU A 375 -6.17 2.80 -11.08
CA LEU A 375 -7.56 2.33 -11.03
C LEU A 375 -7.89 1.65 -9.69
N GLY A 376 -6.97 0.86 -9.15
CA GLY A 376 -7.15 0.24 -7.83
C GLY A 376 -7.29 1.27 -6.71
N ASN A 377 -6.53 2.35 -6.75
CA ASN A 377 -6.60 3.41 -5.74
C ASN A 377 -7.92 4.18 -5.77
N LEU A 378 -8.65 4.22 -6.91
CA LEU A 378 -10.00 4.79 -6.97
C LEU A 378 -10.98 4.08 -6.01
N ALA A 379 -10.71 2.84 -5.65
CA ALA A 379 -11.49 2.12 -4.64
C ALA A 379 -11.54 2.86 -3.30
N GLY A 380 -10.42 3.48 -2.91
CA GLY A 380 -10.33 4.31 -1.70
C GLY A 380 -11.25 5.53 -1.71
N THR A 381 -11.61 6.03 -2.89
CA THR A 381 -12.54 7.17 -3.03
C THR A 381 -13.97 6.77 -2.67
N ILE A 382 -14.41 5.57 -3.02
CA ILE A 382 -15.82 5.17 -2.96
C ILE A 382 -16.12 4.34 -1.71
N THR A 383 -15.24 3.40 -1.38
CA THR A 383 -15.57 2.33 -0.44
C THR A 383 -15.82 2.79 1.00
N PRO A 384 -15.04 3.74 1.58
CA PRO A 384 -15.33 4.19 2.94
C PRO A 384 -16.68 4.90 3.04
N TRP A 385 -17.06 5.68 2.03
CA TRP A 385 -18.37 6.29 1.96
C TRP A 385 -19.50 5.25 1.89
N VAL A 386 -19.36 4.23 1.05
CA VAL A 386 -20.34 3.14 0.93
C VAL A 386 -20.53 2.43 2.28
N VAL A 387 -19.44 2.04 2.95
CA VAL A 387 -19.50 1.37 4.26
C VAL A 387 -20.16 2.29 5.30
N GLY A 388 -19.79 3.57 5.34
CA GLY A 388 -20.37 4.55 6.25
C GLY A 388 -21.88 4.74 6.02
N THR A 389 -22.31 4.87 4.75
CA THR A 389 -23.72 5.03 4.38
C THR A 389 -24.54 3.79 4.78
N ILE A 390 -24.03 2.60 4.54
CA ILE A 390 -24.70 1.36 4.96
C ILE A 390 -24.82 1.30 6.49
N LYS A 391 -23.78 1.69 7.22
CA LYS A 391 -23.82 1.75 8.69
C LYS A 391 -24.87 2.75 9.19
N ASP A 392 -24.97 3.94 8.59
CA ASP A 392 -25.98 4.94 8.97
C ASP A 392 -27.39 4.44 8.67
N ALA A 393 -27.60 3.75 7.55
CA ALA A 393 -28.91 3.23 7.15
C ALA A 393 -29.36 2.00 7.95
N THR A 394 -28.42 1.11 8.35
CA THR A 394 -28.74 -0.20 8.97
C THR A 394 -28.45 -0.26 10.47
N GLY A 395 -27.72 0.72 11.00
CA GLY A 395 -27.23 0.69 12.38
C GLY A 395 -26.09 -0.31 12.64
N SER A 396 -25.64 -1.07 11.63
CA SER A 396 -24.65 -2.16 11.78
C SER A 396 -23.56 -2.08 10.71
N PHE A 397 -22.31 -2.48 11.05
CA PHE A 397 -21.25 -2.67 10.06
C PHE A 397 -21.40 -4.00 9.27
N GLY A 398 -22.28 -4.91 9.68
CA GLY A 398 -22.48 -6.20 9.00
C GLY A 398 -22.79 -6.03 7.51
N GLY A 399 -23.72 -5.12 7.16
CA GLY A 399 -24.02 -4.80 5.76
C GLY A 399 -22.84 -4.26 4.98
N GLY A 400 -22.04 -3.40 5.61
CA GLY A 400 -20.79 -2.91 5.03
C GLY A 400 -19.77 -4.02 4.74
N LEU A 401 -19.61 -4.95 5.68
CA LEU A 401 -18.73 -6.12 5.51
C LEU A 401 -19.19 -7.03 4.36
N TYR A 402 -20.50 -7.23 4.18
CA TYR A 402 -21.03 -7.96 3.02
C TYR A 402 -20.78 -7.23 1.69
N ALA A 403 -20.91 -5.91 1.66
CA ALA A 403 -20.57 -5.13 0.48
C ALA A 403 -19.09 -5.27 0.12
N LEU A 404 -18.20 -5.23 1.12
CA LEU A 404 -16.76 -5.49 0.95
C LEU A 404 -16.49 -6.91 0.46
N ALA A 405 -17.19 -7.91 0.98
CA ALA A 405 -17.10 -9.29 0.50
C ALA A 405 -17.50 -9.40 -0.97
N GLY A 406 -18.54 -8.67 -1.40
CA GLY A 406 -18.96 -8.59 -2.80
C GLY A 406 -17.85 -8.09 -3.74
N PHE A 407 -17.08 -7.08 -3.35
CA PHE A 407 -15.92 -6.61 -4.11
C PHE A 407 -14.81 -7.67 -4.20
N ALA A 408 -14.56 -8.42 -3.14
CA ALA A 408 -13.59 -9.51 -3.15
C ALA A 408 -14.05 -10.69 -4.03
N VAL A 409 -15.36 -11.01 -4.04
CA VAL A 409 -15.97 -12.00 -4.96
C VAL A 409 -15.82 -11.55 -6.42
N LEU A 410 -16.08 -10.27 -6.71
CA LEU A 410 -15.86 -9.71 -8.03
C LEU A 410 -14.42 -9.94 -8.50
N SER A 411 -13.44 -9.66 -7.63
CA SER A 411 -12.03 -9.91 -7.93
C SER A 411 -11.76 -11.39 -8.22
N ALA A 412 -12.35 -12.31 -7.46
CA ALA A 412 -12.21 -13.75 -7.67
C ALA A 412 -12.79 -14.17 -9.03
N ILE A 413 -13.99 -13.73 -9.35
CA ILE A 413 -14.67 -14.04 -10.63
C ILE A 413 -13.82 -13.53 -11.80
N VAL A 414 -13.42 -12.26 -11.76
CA VAL A 414 -12.63 -11.65 -12.85
C VAL A 414 -11.25 -12.32 -12.98
N THR A 415 -10.67 -12.82 -11.89
CA THR A 415 -9.41 -13.58 -11.94
C THR A 415 -9.57 -14.86 -12.80
N VAL A 416 -10.70 -15.54 -12.69
CA VAL A 416 -10.97 -16.77 -13.48
C VAL A 416 -11.29 -16.46 -14.94
N ILE A 417 -12.02 -15.38 -15.21
CA ILE A 417 -12.47 -15.06 -16.57
C ILE A 417 -11.39 -14.30 -17.35
N GLY A 418 -10.77 -13.31 -16.71
CA GLY A 418 -9.90 -12.31 -17.37
C GLY A 418 -8.43 -12.68 -17.46
N VAL A 419 -7.95 -13.62 -16.60
CA VAL A 419 -6.55 -14.01 -16.59
C VAL A 419 -6.36 -15.39 -17.20
N PRO A 420 -5.60 -15.55 -18.29
CA PRO A 420 -5.36 -16.87 -18.89
C PRO A 420 -4.56 -17.78 -17.94
N SER A 421 -4.83 -19.08 -17.99
CA SER A 421 -4.05 -20.08 -17.24
C SER A 421 -2.66 -20.19 -17.85
N THR A 422 -1.66 -19.64 -17.19
CA THR A 422 -0.26 -19.87 -17.57
C THR A 422 0.18 -21.23 -17.00
N ARG A 423 0.15 -22.29 -17.80
CA ARG A 423 0.99 -23.46 -17.51
C ARG A 423 2.45 -23.01 -17.69
N ARG A 424 3.26 -23.10 -16.64
CA ARG A 424 4.71 -23.02 -16.76
C ARG A 424 5.12 -24.05 -17.83
N ARG A 425 5.68 -23.62 -18.95
CA ARG A 425 6.58 -24.50 -19.72
C ARG A 425 7.73 -24.78 -18.73
N ALA A 426 7.83 -26.01 -18.27
CA ALA A 426 9.01 -26.47 -17.56
C ALA A 426 10.25 -26.05 -18.37
N PRO A 427 11.32 -25.54 -17.78
CA PRO A 427 12.56 -25.32 -18.50
C PRO A 427 12.90 -26.65 -19.17
N ARG A 428 13.06 -26.66 -20.51
CA ARG A 428 13.55 -27.82 -21.21
C ARG A 428 14.98 -28.09 -20.73
N LEU A 429 15.12 -28.90 -19.71
CA LEU A 429 16.40 -29.48 -19.27
C LEU A 429 16.99 -30.44 -20.33
N THR A 430 16.27 -30.64 -21.43
CA THR A 430 16.69 -31.51 -22.56
C THR A 430 17.68 -30.86 -23.52
N ALA A 431 17.75 -29.51 -23.60
CA ALA A 431 18.68 -28.86 -24.54
C ALA A 431 20.18 -28.87 -24.08
N VAL A 432 20.43 -29.07 -22.79
CA VAL A 432 21.84 -29.13 -22.27
C VAL A 432 22.36 -30.56 -22.30
N ALA A 433 21.49 -31.57 -22.32
CA ALA A 433 21.89 -32.95 -22.42
C ALA A 433 22.19 -33.40 -23.87
N GLU A 434 21.53 -32.79 -24.86
CA GLU A 434 21.78 -33.05 -26.29
C GLU A 434 23.05 -32.35 -26.79
N ALA A 435 23.38 -31.16 -26.27
CA ALA A 435 24.64 -30.46 -26.60
C ALA A 435 25.88 -31.02 -25.89
N ALA A 436 25.73 -31.98 -24.98
CA ALA A 436 26.84 -32.67 -24.32
C ALA A 436 27.05 -34.10 -24.88
N ALA A 437 26.22 -34.49 -25.87
CA ALA A 437 26.31 -35.82 -26.52
C ALA A 437 26.74 -35.72 -28.00
N GLU A 438 26.98 -34.51 -28.55
CA GLU A 438 27.71 -34.23 -29.78
C GLU A 438 29.13 -33.67 -29.44
#